data_cfe01bbb811332902f5e82f5c2000cb6
#
_entry.id   cfe01bbb811332902f5e82f5c2000cb6
#
_cell.length_a   1.000
_cell.length_b   1.000
_cell.length_c   1.000
_cell.angle_alpha   90.00
_cell.angle_beta   90.00
_cell.angle_gamma   90.00
#
_symmetry.space_group_name_H-M   'P 1'
#
loop_
_entity.id
_entity.type
_entity.pdbx_description
1 polymer ?
#
loop_
_entity_poly.entity_id
_entity_poly.type
_entity_poly.pdbx_seq_one_letter_code
_entity_poly.pdbx_strand_id
1 'polypeptide(L)'
;RQAGDRTYATVFVPDGKLDHFEKLISKYIEERRDKRDKPRDHRTLIDAIASIRAAGLRALWTDSDEVFPTSDDETFWWEVWLPVRGQRQAVLEDFRKLAELAGCTVSDQQANFPERTVVLMYGSQQQFAQSVMTLNSVAELRRAKETAEFFDGMAAGEQQQWLDAALAHAQFPSEDSDTPHVCLL
;
A
#
# COMPACT_ATOMS: atom_id res chain seq x y z
N ARG A 1 1.99 -12.52 -0.16
CA ARG A 1 0.90 -13.35 0.40
C ARG A 1 1.03 -14.78 -0.09
N GLN A 2 0.91 -15.75 0.80
CA GLN A 2 0.82 -17.17 0.45
C GLN A 2 -0.64 -17.61 0.61
N ALA A 3 -1.21 -18.20 -0.43
CA ALA A 3 -2.50 -18.87 -0.37
C ALA A 3 -2.32 -20.28 -0.94
N GLY A 4 -2.24 -21.28 -0.09
CA GLY A 4 -1.84 -22.63 -0.44
C GLY A 4 -0.38 -22.67 -0.95
N ASP A 5 -0.10 -23.37 -2.04
CA ASP A 5 1.22 -23.48 -2.64
C ASP A 5 1.59 -22.31 -3.59
N ARG A 6 0.78 -21.23 -3.63
CA ARG A 6 1.01 -20.09 -4.52
C ARG A 6 1.45 -18.86 -3.76
N THR A 7 2.51 -18.22 -4.25
CA THR A 7 2.98 -16.93 -3.76
C THR A 7 2.52 -15.83 -4.71
N TYR A 8 1.96 -14.76 -4.16
CA TYR A 8 1.54 -13.58 -4.92
C TYR A 8 2.49 -12.42 -4.61
N ALA A 9 2.90 -11.71 -5.66
CA ALA A 9 3.67 -10.48 -5.55
C ALA A 9 2.98 -9.37 -6.35
N THR A 10 2.83 -8.20 -5.74
CA THR A 10 2.39 -6.99 -6.42
C THR A 10 3.61 -6.19 -6.80
N VAL A 11 3.77 -5.88 -8.08
CA VAL A 11 4.91 -5.15 -8.61
C VAL A 11 4.42 -3.91 -9.36
N PHE A 12 5.18 -2.83 -9.22
CA PHE A 12 4.96 -1.63 -10.02
C PHE A 12 5.71 -1.76 -11.35
N VAL A 13 4.98 -1.55 -12.44
CA VAL A 13 5.55 -1.48 -13.78
C VAL A 13 5.42 -0.03 -14.26
N PRO A 14 6.52 0.71 -14.51
CA PRO A 14 6.46 2.05 -15.05
C PRO A 14 5.74 2.10 -16.40
N ASP A 15 5.12 3.24 -16.71
CA ASP A 15 4.43 3.45 -17.96
C ASP A 15 5.33 3.17 -19.17
N GLY A 16 4.80 2.48 -20.17
CA GLY A 16 5.52 2.07 -21.36
C GLY A 16 6.52 0.92 -21.16
N LYS A 17 6.62 0.35 -19.95
CA LYS A 17 7.49 -0.82 -19.69
C LYS A 17 6.76 -2.15 -19.73
N LEU A 18 5.44 -2.16 -19.80
CA LEU A 18 4.65 -3.38 -19.91
C LEU A 18 4.99 -4.14 -21.19
N ASP A 19 5.12 -3.44 -22.33
CA ASP A 19 5.53 -4.01 -23.63
C ASP A 19 6.87 -4.76 -23.56
N HIS A 20 7.80 -4.26 -22.71
CA HIS A 20 9.07 -4.95 -22.49
C HIS A 20 8.88 -6.30 -21.82
N PHE A 21 7.99 -6.35 -20.83
CA PHE A 21 7.63 -7.58 -20.13
C PHE A 21 6.91 -8.57 -21.06
N GLU A 22 5.94 -8.09 -21.83
CA GLU A 22 5.22 -8.90 -22.82
C GLU A 22 6.16 -9.50 -23.86
N LYS A 23 7.10 -8.70 -24.39
CA LYS A 23 8.11 -9.16 -25.33
C LYS A 23 9.05 -10.22 -24.74
N LEU A 24 9.42 -10.08 -23.46
CA LEU A 24 10.23 -11.08 -22.76
C LEU A 24 9.48 -12.40 -22.60
N ILE A 25 8.21 -12.34 -22.20
CA ILE A 25 7.35 -13.52 -22.04
C ILE A 25 7.10 -14.18 -23.40
N SER A 26 6.75 -13.41 -24.43
CA SER A 26 6.52 -13.94 -25.79
C SER A 26 7.77 -14.64 -26.34
N LYS A 27 8.94 -14.00 -26.23
CA LYS A 27 10.21 -14.63 -26.62
C LYS A 27 10.50 -15.91 -25.85
N TYR A 28 10.15 -15.97 -24.58
CA TYR A 28 10.33 -17.15 -23.76
C TYR A 28 9.42 -18.30 -24.21
N ILE A 29 8.17 -17.98 -24.55
CA ILE A 29 7.18 -18.97 -25.00
C ILE A 29 7.56 -19.50 -26.39
N GLU A 30 7.97 -18.61 -27.30
CA GLU A 30 8.29 -18.93 -28.70
C GLU A 30 9.65 -19.60 -28.87
N GLU A 31 10.66 -19.09 -28.13
CA GLU A 31 12.03 -19.54 -28.23
C GLU A 31 12.55 -20.03 -26.88
N ARG A 32 12.33 -21.30 -26.54
CA ARG A 32 12.79 -21.89 -25.27
C ARG A 32 14.31 -21.89 -25.09
N ARG A 33 15.08 -21.71 -26.16
CA ARG A 33 16.54 -21.68 -26.20
C ARG A 33 17.05 -20.45 -26.92
N ASP A 34 18.23 -19.98 -26.54
CA ASP A 34 18.91 -18.90 -27.24
C ASP A 34 19.59 -19.40 -28.54
N LYS A 35 20.17 -18.47 -29.32
CA LYS A 35 20.90 -18.80 -30.56
C LYS A 35 22.13 -19.72 -30.35
N ARG A 36 22.54 -19.93 -29.09
CA ARG A 36 23.66 -20.80 -28.69
C ARG A 36 23.18 -22.10 -28.06
N ASP A 37 21.91 -22.45 -28.25
CA ASP A 37 21.25 -23.65 -27.69
C ASP A 37 21.28 -23.75 -26.14
N LYS A 38 21.48 -22.62 -25.47
CA LYS A 38 21.42 -22.54 -24.00
C LYS A 38 20.00 -22.16 -23.54
N PRO A 39 19.56 -22.65 -22.37
CA PRO A 39 18.31 -22.16 -21.77
C PRO A 39 18.36 -20.63 -21.63
N ARG A 40 17.25 -19.95 -21.98
CA ARG A 40 17.18 -18.48 -21.84
C ARG A 40 17.33 -18.05 -20.39
N ASP A 41 17.96 -16.90 -20.21
CA ASP A 41 18.04 -16.22 -18.92
C ASP A 41 16.63 -16.00 -18.36
N HIS A 42 16.52 -16.05 -17.02
CA HIS A 42 15.26 -15.92 -16.28
C HIS A 42 14.24 -17.06 -16.45
N ARG A 43 14.60 -18.18 -17.07
CA ARG A 43 13.71 -19.32 -17.25
C ARG A 43 13.07 -19.78 -15.93
N THR A 44 13.86 -19.91 -14.87
CA THR A 44 13.38 -20.36 -13.57
C THR A 44 12.30 -19.44 -13.01
N LEU A 45 12.43 -18.12 -13.20
CA LEU A 45 11.45 -17.14 -12.77
C LEU A 45 10.16 -17.25 -13.62
N ILE A 46 10.28 -17.29 -14.94
CA ILE A 46 9.13 -17.33 -15.84
C ILE A 46 8.37 -18.65 -15.73
N ASP A 47 9.06 -19.78 -15.58
CA ASP A 47 8.44 -21.09 -15.34
C ASP A 47 7.66 -21.13 -14.01
N ALA A 48 8.05 -20.31 -13.05
CA ALA A 48 7.37 -20.21 -11.76
C ALA A 48 6.14 -19.28 -11.78
N ILE A 49 5.97 -18.45 -12.84
CA ILE A 49 4.84 -17.52 -12.95
C ILE A 49 3.61 -18.25 -13.47
N ALA A 50 2.61 -18.42 -12.61
CA ALA A 50 1.34 -19.05 -12.99
C ALA A 50 0.42 -18.09 -13.75
N SER A 51 0.40 -16.81 -13.40
CA SER A 51 -0.42 -15.78 -14.05
C SER A 51 0.09 -14.37 -13.75
N ILE A 52 -0.14 -13.46 -14.69
CA ILE A 52 0.06 -12.01 -14.51
C ILE A 52 -1.30 -11.35 -14.76
N ARG A 53 -1.70 -10.47 -13.85
CA ARG A 53 -2.96 -9.72 -13.96
C ARG A 53 -2.80 -8.34 -13.34
N ALA A 54 -3.67 -7.39 -13.71
CA ALA A 54 -3.73 -6.10 -13.03
C ALA A 54 -4.05 -6.30 -11.54
N ALA A 55 -3.33 -5.59 -10.69
CA ALA A 55 -3.59 -5.60 -9.27
C ALA A 55 -4.91 -4.88 -8.99
N GLY A 56 -5.80 -5.54 -8.26
CA GLY A 56 -7.00 -4.92 -7.71
C GLY A 56 -6.76 -4.45 -6.27
N LEU A 57 -7.75 -3.79 -5.68
CA LEU A 57 -7.71 -3.28 -4.29
C LEU A 57 -7.21 -4.33 -3.29
N ARG A 58 -7.71 -5.55 -3.40
CA ARG A 58 -7.33 -6.66 -2.52
C ARG A 58 -5.83 -6.99 -2.57
N ALA A 59 -5.18 -6.78 -3.69
CA ALA A 59 -3.74 -7.04 -3.84
C ALA A 59 -2.88 -5.98 -3.13
N LEU A 60 -3.42 -4.78 -2.94
CA LEU A 60 -2.78 -3.66 -2.22
C LEU A 60 -3.07 -3.69 -0.71
N TRP A 61 -4.04 -4.50 -0.28
CA TRP A 61 -4.42 -4.62 1.11
C TRP A 61 -3.37 -5.34 1.94
N THR A 62 -2.87 -4.70 2.98
CA THR A 62 -1.82 -5.24 3.87
C THR A 62 -2.27 -5.42 5.31
N ASP A 63 -3.49 -5.03 5.64
CA ASP A 63 -4.10 -5.29 6.94
C ASP A 63 -4.68 -6.71 7.04
N SER A 64 -5.24 -7.09 8.19
CA SER A 64 -5.92 -8.38 8.37
C SER A 64 -7.06 -8.54 7.37
N ASP A 65 -7.24 -9.76 6.87
CA ASP A 65 -8.34 -10.10 5.96
C ASP A 65 -9.72 -9.95 6.63
N GLU A 66 -9.77 -10.03 7.95
CA GLU A 66 -11.00 -9.92 8.74
C GLU A 66 -11.58 -8.49 8.73
N VAL A 67 -10.72 -7.47 8.59
CA VAL A 67 -11.14 -6.06 8.55
C VAL A 67 -11.28 -5.52 7.11
N PHE A 68 -11.09 -6.37 6.10
CA PHE A 68 -11.37 -5.98 4.72
C PHE A 68 -12.89 -5.83 4.53
N PRO A 69 -13.37 -4.78 3.83
CA PRO A 69 -14.80 -4.55 3.65
C PRO A 69 -15.47 -5.76 2.99
N THR A 70 -16.62 -6.15 3.53
CA THR A 70 -17.41 -7.27 3.02
C THR A 70 -18.41 -6.83 1.95
N SER A 71 -18.78 -5.55 1.92
CA SER A 71 -19.63 -4.94 0.91
C SER A 71 -18.86 -3.91 0.10
N ASP A 72 -19.08 -3.90 -1.21
CA ASP A 72 -18.47 -2.93 -2.12
C ASP A 72 -18.93 -1.48 -1.87
N ASP A 73 -20.11 -1.32 -1.25
CA ASP A 73 -20.73 -0.04 -0.93
C ASP A 73 -20.39 0.47 0.47
N GLU A 74 -19.73 -0.34 1.31
CA GLU A 74 -19.32 0.07 2.65
C GLU A 74 -18.34 1.25 2.55
N THR A 75 -18.70 2.39 3.15
CA THR A 75 -17.86 3.58 3.22
C THR A 75 -17.12 3.64 4.55
N PHE A 76 -15.82 3.85 4.49
CA PHE A 76 -14.97 4.01 5.67
C PHE A 76 -13.70 4.78 5.31
N TRP A 77 -12.89 5.11 6.32
CA TRP A 77 -11.59 5.71 6.11
C TRP A 77 -10.55 4.64 5.76
N TRP A 78 -9.94 4.81 4.58
CA TRP A 78 -8.78 4.06 4.13
C TRP A 78 -7.52 4.76 4.59
N GLU A 79 -6.57 4.03 5.10
CA GLU A 79 -5.19 4.47 5.26
C GLU A 79 -4.44 4.13 3.98
N VAL A 80 -4.10 5.15 3.21
CA VAL A 80 -3.51 5.02 1.87
C VAL A 80 -2.05 5.37 1.90
N TRP A 81 -1.20 4.42 1.56
CA TRP A 81 0.25 4.57 1.49
C TRP A 81 0.68 4.87 0.07
N LEU A 82 1.17 6.09 -0.18
CA LEU A 82 1.60 6.57 -1.48
C LEU A 82 3.13 6.49 -1.59
N PRO A 83 3.68 5.86 -2.65
CA PRO A 83 5.12 5.84 -2.88
C PRO A 83 5.62 7.21 -3.36
N VAL A 84 6.62 7.77 -2.71
CA VAL A 84 7.24 9.03 -3.13
C VAL A 84 8.37 8.75 -4.12
N ARG A 85 8.07 8.88 -5.41
CA ARG A 85 9.01 8.64 -6.52
C ARG A 85 9.59 9.91 -7.12
N GLY A 86 9.24 11.05 -6.57
CA GLY A 86 9.64 12.37 -7.03
C GLY A 86 9.35 13.42 -5.96
N GLN A 87 8.77 14.54 -6.36
CA GLN A 87 8.34 15.56 -5.41
C GLN A 87 7.07 15.09 -4.69
N ARG A 88 7.12 14.99 -3.37
CA ARG A 88 6.02 14.55 -2.51
C ARG A 88 4.74 15.32 -2.76
N GLN A 89 4.86 16.64 -2.88
CA GLN A 89 3.70 17.51 -3.09
C GLN A 89 2.95 17.15 -4.38
N ALA A 90 3.69 16.88 -5.46
CA ALA A 90 3.08 16.48 -6.73
C ALA A 90 2.34 15.13 -6.60
N VAL A 91 2.93 14.15 -5.90
CA VAL A 91 2.29 12.86 -5.64
C VAL A 91 0.97 13.03 -4.88
N LEU A 92 0.95 13.90 -3.87
CA LEU A 92 -0.25 14.19 -3.08
C LEU A 92 -1.34 14.89 -3.90
N GLU A 93 -0.97 15.90 -4.68
CA GLU A 93 -1.90 16.65 -5.52
C GLU A 93 -2.52 15.76 -6.60
N ASP A 94 -1.72 14.92 -7.24
CA ASP A 94 -2.20 13.98 -8.25
C ASP A 94 -3.13 12.93 -7.63
N PHE A 95 -2.76 12.38 -6.46
CA PHE A 95 -3.63 11.43 -5.76
C PHE A 95 -4.96 12.07 -5.35
N ARG A 96 -4.95 13.28 -4.78
CA ARG A 96 -6.17 14.00 -4.39
C ARG A 96 -7.11 14.22 -5.57
N LYS A 97 -6.59 14.67 -6.72
CA LYS A 97 -7.39 14.83 -7.94
C LYS A 97 -8.02 13.51 -8.40
N LEU A 98 -7.24 12.42 -8.38
CA LEU A 98 -7.74 11.10 -8.79
C LEU A 98 -8.80 10.55 -7.82
N ALA A 99 -8.62 10.76 -6.52
CA ALA A 99 -9.58 10.35 -5.50
C ALA A 99 -10.90 11.15 -5.62
N GLU A 100 -10.81 12.45 -5.83
CA GLU A 100 -11.96 13.31 -6.06
C GLU A 100 -12.76 12.88 -7.31
N LEU A 101 -12.09 12.58 -8.42
CA LEU A 101 -12.69 12.04 -9.63
C LEU A 101 -13.39 10.69 -9.40
N ALA A 102 -12.90 9.89 -8.46
CA ALA A 102 -13.52 8.64 -8.03
C ALA A 102 -14.68 8.85 -7.03
N GLY A 103 -14.97 10.09 -6.64
CA GLY A 103 -16.00 10.42 -5.64
C GLY A 103 -15.58 10.15 -4.20
N CYS A 104 -14.26 10.03 -3.94
CA CYS A 104 -13.70 9.87 -2.62
C CYS A 104 -13.24 11.21 -2.03
N THR A 105 -13.21 11.32 -0.70
CA THR A 105 -12.72 12.50 0.01
C THR A 105 -11.36 12.17 0.64
N VAL A 106 -10.37 13.04 0.47
CA VAL A 106 -9.03 12.87 1.07
C VAL A 106 -8.85 13.90 2.19
N SER A 107 -8.40 13.45 3.36
CA SER A 107 -8.07 14.32 4.49
C SER A 107 -6.90 15.24 4.15
N ASP A 108 -6.89 16.43 4.74
CA ASP A 108 -5.76 17.37 4.64
C ASP A 108 -4.53 16.89 5.40
N GLN A 109 -4.73 16.01 6.37
CA GLN A 109 -3.67 15.46 7.19
C GLN A 109 -2.87 14.40 6.44
N GLN A 110 -1.56 14.36 6.74
CA GLN A 110 -0.64 13.41 6.14
C GLN A 110 0.49 13.06 7.09
N ALA A 111 0.96 11.82 7.04
CA ALA A 111 2.18 11.37 7.69
C ALA A 111 3.28 11.14 6.64
N ASN A 112 4.45 11.73 6.85
CA ASN A 112 5.55 11.70 5.90
C ASN A 112 6.67 10.79 6.38
N PHE A 113 7.04 9.82 5.54
CA PHE A 113 8.18 8.93 5.70
C PHE A 113 9.17 9.17 4.53
N PRO A 114 10.43 8.73 4.59
CA PRO A 114 11.41 8.98 3.53
C PRO A 114 10.90 8.64 2.13
N GLU A 115 10.34 7.43 1.94
CA GLU A 115 9.92 6.91 0.63
C GLU A 115 8.40 6.73 0.50
N ARG A 116 7.64 7.16 1.50
CA ARG A 116 6.19 7.02 1.56
C ARG A 116 5.54 8.27 2.12
N THR A 117 4.31 8.49 1.74
CA THR A 117 3.42 9.40 2.46
C THR A 117 2.08 8.70 2.70
N VAL A 118 1.53 8.89 3.87
CA VAL A 118 0.25 8.27 4.26
C VAL A 118 -0.80 9.36 4.33
N VAL A 119 -1.94 9.12 3.74
CA VAL A 119 -3.12 9.98 3.81
C VAL A 119 -4.33 9.15 4.18
N LEU A 120 -5.34 9.79 4.75
CA LEU A 120 -6.65 9.18 4.95
C LEU A 120 -7.57 9.53 3.79
N MET A 121 -8.29 8.54 3.28
CA MET A 121 -9.26 8.71 2.21
C MET A 121 -10.59 8.06 2.62
N TYR A 122 -11.67 8.81 2.55
CA TYR A 122 -13.02 8.32 2.82
C TYR A 122 -13.72 7.95 1.52
N GLY A 123 -14.28 6.76 1.48
CA GLY A 123 -15.02 6.28 0.32
C GLY A 123 -15.30 4.79 0.39
N SER A 124 -16.04 4.28 -0.59
CA SER A 124 -16.34 2.85 -0.72
C SER A 124 -15.31 2.12 -1.56
N GLN A 125 -15.27 0.79 -1.41
CA GLN A 125 -14.47 -0.08 -2.26
C GLN A 125 -14.83 0.11 -3.74
N GLN A 126 -16.11 0.22 -4.07
CA GLN A 126 -16.58 0.41 -5.43
C GLN A 126 -16.05 1.71 -6.05
N GLN A 127 -16.13 2.82 -5.32
CA GLN A 127 -15.60 4.11 -5.77
C GLN A 127 -14.11 4.03 -6.06
N PHE A 128 -13.33 3.50 -5.12
CA PHE A 128 -11.89 3.40 -5.25
C PHE A 128 -11.45 2.45 -6.37
N ALA A 129 -12.13 1.31 -6.54
CA ALA A 129 -11.83 0.31 -7.56
C ALA A 129 -12.10 0.78 -9.00
N GLN A 130 -12.96 1.77 -9.19
CA GLN A 130 -13.29 2.31 -10.53
C GLN A 130 -12.12 3.02 -11.20
N SER A 131 -11.15 3.52 -10.42
CA SER A 131 -10.01 4.24 -10.96
C SER A 131 -8.73 3.40 -10.92
N VAL A 132 -8.41 2.75 -12.05
CA VAL A 132 -7.11 2.04 -12.22
C VAL A 132 -5.92 3.00 -12.01
N MET A 133 -6.05 4.26 -12.40
CA MET A 133 -5.00 5.26 -12.21
C MET A 133 -4.78 5.58 -10.73
N THR A 134 -5.84 5.65 -9.94
CA THR A 134 -5.74 5.81 -8.49
C THR A 134 -5.03 4.61 -7.85
N LEU A 135 -5.38 3.39 -8.27
CA LEU A 135 -4.73 2.17 -7.78
C LEU A 135 -3.24 2.11 -8.12
N ASN A 136 -2.84 2.60 -9.30
CA ASN A 136 -1.45 2.63 -9.72
C ASN A 136 -0.58 3.61 -8.90
N SER A 137 -1.20 4.62 -8.29
CA SER A 137 -0.52 5.57 -7.41
C SER A 137 -0.36 5.08 -5.98
N VAL A 138 -0.94 3.94 -5.61
CA VAL A 138 -0.97 3.40 -4.26
C VAL A 138 0.03 2.25 -4.10
N ALA A 139 0.75 2.23 -2.98
CA ALA A 139 1.62 1.12 -2.61
C ALA A 139 0.92 0.12 -1.68
N GLU A 140 0.19 0.62 -0.69
CA GLU A 140 -0.49 -0.19 0.31
C GLU A 140 -1.81 0.44 0.73
N LEU A 141 -2.74 -0.39 1.16
CA LEU A 141 -4.03 -0.01 1.71
C LEU A 141 -4.27 -0.73 3.04
N ARG A 142 -4.80 0.01 4.00
CA ARG A 142 -5.26 -0.52 5.28
C ARG A 142 -6.58 0.15 5.66
N ARG A 143 -7.28 -0.41 6.64
CA ARG A 143 -8.38 0.28 7.28
C ARG A 143 -7.82 1.29 8.27
N ALA A 144 -8.22 2.55 8.17
CA ALA A 144 -7.89 3.52 9.20
C ALA A 144 -8.49 3.06 10.53
N LYS A 145 -7.69 3.10 11.58
CA LYS A 145 -8.17 2.71 12.90
C LYS A 145 -9.02 3.84 13.46
N GLU A 146 -10.14 3.52 14.07
CA GLU A 146 -11.03 4.49 14.73
C GLU A 146 -10.30 5.39 15.74
N THR A 147 -9.20 4.87 16.33
CA THR A 147 -8.32 5.63 17.18
C THR A 147 -7.71 6.86 16.52
N ALA A 148 -7.42 6.83 15.22
CA ALA A 148 -6.83 7.97 14.49
C ALA A 148 -7.85 9.11 14.34
N GLU A 149 -9.09 8.80 13.94
CA GLU A 149 -10.19 9.79 13.88
C GLU A 149 -10.55 10.34 15.25
N PHE A 150 -10.60 9.46 16.24
CA PHE A 150 -10.92 9.84 17.61
C PHE A 150 -9.88 10.83 18.14
N PHE A 151 -8.59 10.56 17.96
CA PHE A 151 -7.53 11.48 18.39
C PHE A 151 -7.53 12.78 17.59
N ASP A 152 -7.82 12.72 16.32
CA ASP A 152 -7.82 13.90 15.44
C ASP A 152 -8.99 14.85 15.76
N GLY A 153 -10.15 14.29 16.10
CA GLY A 153 -11.32 15.05 16.50
C GLY A 153 -11.27 15.64 17.92
N MET A 154 -10.27 15.26 18.74
CA MET A 154 -10.13 15.73 20.13
C MET A 154 -9.51 17.12 20.21
N ALA A 155 -9.95 17.91 21.19
CA ALA A 155 -9.25 19.11 21.59
C ALA A 155 -7.84 18.77 22.13
N ALA A 156 -6.85 19.65 21.89
CA ALA A 156 -5.46 19.41 22.28
C ALA A 156 -5.27 19.04 23.77
N GLY A 157 -6.12 19.58 24.65
CA GLY A 157 -6.11 19.25 26.08
C GLY A 157 -6.59 17.82 26.38
N GLU A 158 -7.51 17.30 25.59
CA GLU A 158 -8.00 15.92 25.73
C GLU A 158 -6.96 14.94 25.17
N GLN A 159 -6.31 15.27 24.05
CA GLN A 159 -5.20 14.48 23.50
C GLN A 159 -4.08 14.33 24.53
N GLN A 160 -3.74 15.41 25.25
CA GLN A 160 -2.72 15.37 26.29
C GLN A 160 -3.13 14.44 27.46
N GLN A 161 -4.37 14.49 27.89
CA GLN A 161 -4.86 13.60 28.97
C GLN A 161 -4.76 12.13 28.58
N TRP A 162 -5.09 11.78 27.33
CA TRP A 162 -4.95 10.42 26.81
C TRP A 162 -3.48 9.98 26.74
N LEU A 163 -2.60 10.89 26.33
CA LEU A 163 -1.17 10.62 26.30
C LEU A 163 -0.62 10.36 27.69
N ASP A 164 -0.98 11.20 28.66
CA ASP A 164 -0.58 11.07 30.06
C ASP A 164 -1.09 9.76 30.67
N ALA A 165 -2.34 9.36 30.35
CA ALA A 165 -2.90 8.10 30.78
C ALA A 165 -2.18 6.90 30.16
N ALA A 166 -1.83 6.96 28.87
CA ALA A 166 -1.06 5.92 28.19
C ALA A 166 0.34 5.77 28.79
N LEU A 167 1.01 6.89 29.08
CA LEU A 167 2.33 6.92 29.72
C LEU A 167 2.29 6.36 31.14
N ALA A 168 1.21 6.63 31.89
CA ALA A 168 1.03 6.10 33.25
C ALA A 168 0.88 4.57 33.30
N HIS A 169 0.41 3.96 32.19
CA HIS A 169 0.27 2.51 32.06
C HIS A 169 1.45 1.85 31.31
N ALA A 170 2.36 2.65 30.75
CA ALA A 170 3.52 2.13 30.06
C ALA A 170 4.51 1.52 31.06
N GLN A 171 4.95 0.29 30.77
CA GLN A 171 6.05 -0.34 31.51
C GLN A 171 7.35 -0.05 30.77
N PHE A 172 8.14 0.84 31.33
CA PHE A 172 9.46 1.15 30.78
C PHE A 172 10.48 0.13 31.30
N PRO A 173 11.41 -0.32 30.45
CA PRO A 173 12.53 -1.15 30.91
C PRO A 173 13.39 -0.38 31.92
N SER A 174 14.05 -1.10 32.82
CA SER A 174 14.99 -0.48 33.75
C SER A 174 16.19 0.12 32.99
N GLU A 175 16.79 1.19 33.53
CA GLU A 175 17.95 1.87 32.91
C GLU A 175 19.14 0.92 32.62
N ASP A 176 19.26 -0.15 33.41
CA ASP A 176 20.33 -1.17 33.27
C ASP A 176 19.92 -2.36 32.39
N SER A 177 18.77 -2.33 31.72
CA SER A 177 18.33 -3.43 30.87
C SER A 177 19.01 -3.40 29.51
N ASP A 178 19.55 -4.54 29.08
CA ASP A 178 20.11 -4.76 27.73
C ASP A 178 18.99 -4.91 26.66
N THR A 179 17.89 -4.23 26.85
CA THR A 179 16.72 -4.24 25.96
C THR A 179 16.94 -3.29 24.78
N PRO A 180 16.58 -3.68 23.56
CA PRO A 180 16.68 -2.78 22.42
C PRO A 180 15.85 -1.52 22.62
N HIS A 181 16.45 -0.37 22.37
CA HIS A 181 15.81 0.94 22.50
C HIS A 181 15.39 1.45 21.13
N VAL A 182 14.17 1.99 21.03
CA VAL A 182 13.68 2.73 19.85
C VAL A 182 13.56 4.19 20.24
N CYS A 183 14.36 5.05 19.62
CA CYS A 183 14.25 6.48 19.77
C CYS A 183 13.32 7.04 18.69
N LEU A 184 12.26 7.73 19.09
CA LEU A 184 11.45 8.57 18.21
C LEU A 184 12.07 9.97 18.21
N LEU A 185 12.56 10.43 17.05
CA LEU A 185 13.12 11.76 16.84
C LEU A 185 12.08 12.67 16.19
#